data_34c78efde4a91c12ac83460535197f5c
#
_entry.id   34c78efde4a91c12ac83460535197f5c
#
_cell.length_a   1.000
_cell.length_b   1.000
_cell.length_c   1.000
_cell.angle_alpha   90.00
_cell.angle_beta   90.00
_cell.angle_gamma   90.00
#
_symmetry.space_group_name_H-M   'P 1'
#
loop_
_entity.id
_entity.type
_entity.pdbx_description
1 polymer ?
#
loop_
_entity_poly.entity_id
_entity_poly.type
_entity_poly.pdbx_seq_one_letter_code
_entity_poly.pdbx_strand_id
1 'polypeptide(L)'
;MQANGMIFWDWNGTLMDDVDFTHGCLNWMLETHGYPQRYDLAAYREIFGFPIEEYYIRAGFDFARHPYAELAEQFMEHYNAGVDTCPPSAHAVETLAELSRRGWRQSVLSASRRDYLIEQVAARGLQGFFVELLGLADIYGVSKVQAGRRWLAQSGISPAACVMVGDTQHDAEVAAALGTKCVLYTGGHQSRKRLEAVCPHVIDDLAQLPQLLETL
;
A
#
# COMPACT_ATOMS: atom_id res chain seq x y z
N MET A 1 -23.91 3.67 -18.83
CA MET A 1 -22.51 3.91 -19.24
C MET A 1 -21.74 2.65 -18.93
N GLN A 2 -20.96 2.15 -19.89
CA GLN A 2 -20.07 1.01 -19.65
C GLN A 2 -18.96 1.49 -18.70
N ALA A 3 -18.68 0.74 -17.62
CA ALA A 3 -17.61 1.10 -16.69
C ALA A 3 -16.25 1.05 -17.41
N ASN A 4 -15.38 2.05 -17.23
CA ASN A 4 -14.09 2.12 -17.90
C ASN A 4 -13.10 1.03 -17.44
N GLY A 5 -13.36 0.37 -16.31
CA GLY A 5 -12.51 -0.66 -15.73
C GLY A 5 -12.52 -0.62 -14.22
N MET A 6 -11.52 -1.25 -13.62
CA MET A 6 -11.33 -1.31 -12.17
C MET A 6 -9.97 -0.76 -11.78
N ILE A 7 -9.91 0.06 -10.74
CA ILE A 7 -8.68 0.46 -10.07
C ILE A 7 -8.59 -0.27 -8.74
N PHE A 8 -7.49 -1.00 -8.54
CA PHE A 8 -7.09 -1.53 -7.25
C PHE A 8 -6.07 -0.57 -6.63
N TRP A 9 -6.43 0.00 -5.51
CA TRP A 9 -5.57 0.88 -4.74
C TRP A 9 -4.88 0.11 -3.63
N ASP A 10 -3.58 0.26 -3.49
CA ASP A 10 -2.97 0.02 -2.20
C ASP A 10 -3.43 1.07 -1.17
N TRP A 11 -3.24 0.78 0.12
CA TRP A 11 -3.73 1.62 1.20
C TRP A 11 -2.59 2.43 1.83
N ASN A 12 -1.70 1.75 2.56
CA ASN A 12 -0.59 2.36 3.29
C ASN A 12 0.44 2.98 2.33
N GLY A 13 0.84 4.21 2.57
CA GLY A 13 1.76 4.94 1.68
C GLY A 13 1.18 5.33 0.32
N THR A 14 -0.02 4.87 -0.03
CA THR A 14 -0.68 5.20 -1.30
C THR A 14 -1.89 6.12 -1.08
N LEU A 15 -2.99 5.60 -0.55
CA LEU A 15 -4.18 6.43 -0.24
C LEU A 15 -4.12 7.02 1.17
N MET A 16 -3.38 6.41 2.07
CA MET A 16 -3.12 6.90 3.43
C MET A 16 -1.66 7.37 3.53
N ASP A 17 -1.47 8.60 3.99
CA ASP A 17 -0.15 9.18 4.23
C ASP A 17 0.34 8.80 5.64
N ASP A 18 0.87 7.58 5.75
CA ASP A 18 1.42 7.03 6.99
C ASP A 18 2.96 6.85 6.94
N VAL A 19 3.61 7.37 5.91
CA VAL A 19 5.03 7.12 5.65
C VAL A 19 5.90 7.66 6.78
N ASP A 20 5.72 8.91 7.18
CA ASP A 20 6.48 9.52 8.26
C ASP A 20 6.22 8.83 9.60
N PHE A 21 4.96 8.42 9.84
CA PHE A 21 4.58 7.71 11.04
C PHE A 21 5.21 6.31 11.08
N THR A 22 5.12 5.55 10.00
CA THR A 22 5.72 4.20 9.89
C THR A 22 7.25 4.25 10.01
N HIS A 23 7.89 5.25 9.40
CA HIS A 23 9.33 5.52 9.56
C HIS A 23 9.67 5.84 11.04
N GLY A 24 8.84 6.64 11.71
CA GLY A 24 8.96 6.91 13.14
C GLY A 24 8.85 5.64 13.98
N CYS A 25 7.91 4.74 13.67
CA CYS A 25 7.74 3.45 14.34
C CYS A 25 9.01 2.56 14.19
N LEU A 26 9.63 2.53 13.01
CA LEU A 26 10.89 1.80 12.83
C LEU A 26 11.98 2.32 13.77
N ASN A 27 12.20 3.64 13.77
CA ASN A 27 13.23 4.24 14.59
C ASN A 27 12.97 4.08 16.11
N TRP A 28 11.71 4.17 16.52
CA TRP A 28 11.28 3.87 17.88
C TRP A 28 11.59 2.41 18.27
N MET A 29 11.29 1.45 17.40
CA MET A 29 11.58 0.03 17.61
C MET A 29 13.08 -0.22 17.79
N LEU A 30 13.91 0.35 16.90
CA LEU A 30 15.38 0.24 16.97
C LEU A 30 15.90 0.81 18.29
N GLU A 31 15.40 1.96 18.73
CA GLU A 31 15.77 2.59 19.98
C GLU A 31 15.37 1.76 21.20
N THR A 32 14.12 1.34 21.25
CA THR A 32 13.55 0.56 22.36
C THR A 32 14.33 -0.73 22.59
N HIS A 33 14.78 -1.38 21.52
CA HIS A 33 15.54 -2.64 21.58
C HIS A 33 17.05 -2.45 21.63
N GLY A 34 17.55 -1.20 21.72
CA GLY A 34 18.97 -0.89 21.88
C GLY A 34 19.80 -1.18 20.64
N TYR A 35 19.22 -1.06 19.44
CA TYR A 35 19.96 -1.09 18.18
C TYR A 35 20.54 0.30 17.86
N PRO A 36 21.76 0.40 17.32
CA PRO A 36 22.42 1.68 17.05
C PRO A 36 21.93 2.37 15.77
N GLN A 37 21.23 1.62 14.89
CA GLN A 37 20.80 2.15 13.61
C GLN A 37 19.73 3.24 13.79
N ARG A 38 19.80 4.24 12.94
CA ARG A 38 18.79 5.30 12.79
C ARG A 38 18.70 5.65 11.32
N TYR A 39 17.49 5.78 10.86
CA TYR A 39 17.19 6.07 9.46
C TYR A 39 16.54 7.44 9.34
N ASP A 40 17.00 8.27 8.42
CA ASP A 40 16.19 9.35 7.90
C ASP A 40 15.20 8.81 6.88
N LEU A 41 14.26 9.62 6.43
CA LEU A 41 13.22 9.20 5.51
C LEU A 41 13.78 8.67 4.17
N ALA A 42 14.86 9.26 3.68
CA ALA A 42 15.49 8.82 2.43
C ALA A 42 16.11 7.43 2.58
N ALA A 43 16.86 7.19 3.64
CA ALA A 43 17.45 5.88 3.95
C ALA A 43 16.35 4.83 4.26
N TYR A 44 15.27 5.21 4.95
CA TYR A 44 14.13 4.35 5.18
C TYR A 44 13.52 3.86 3.85
N ARG A 45 13.29 4.75 2.89
CA ARG A 45 12.72 4.42 1.58
C ARG A 45 13.60 3.47 0.75
N GLU A 46 14.91 3.45 1.01
CA GLU A 46 15.82 2.51 0.34
C GLU A 46 15.77 1.10 0.94
N ILE A 47 15.44 0.96 2.23
CA ILE A 47 15.44 -0.35 2.90
C ILE A 47 14.05 -0.97 3.02
N PHE A 48 12.98 -0.16 3.01
CA PHE A 48 11.61 -0.67 3.15
C PHE A 48 11.23 -1.63 2.03
N GLY A 49 10.52 -2.70 2.35
CA GLY A 49 10.01 -3.63 1.33
C GLY A 49 9.49 -4.92 1.92
N PHE A 50 9.08 -5.78 1.01
CA PHE A 50 8.55 -7.09 1.32
C PHE A 50 9.54 -8.19 0.92
N PRO A 51 9.51 -9.37 1.58
CA PRO A 51 8.77 -9.67 2.82
C PRO A 51 9.21 -8.79 4.00
N ILE A 52 8.30 -8.52 4.93
CA ILE A 52 8.58 -7.66 6.10
C ILE A 52 9.72 -8.22 6.96
N GLU A 53 9.84 -9.54 7.08
CA GLU A 53 10.93 -10.19 7.81
C GLU A 53 12.31 -9.81 7.22
N GLU A 54 12.46 -9.82 5.90
CA GLU A 54 13.70 -9.38 5.24
C GLU A 54 13.95 -7.88 5.41
N TYR A 55 12.90 -7.06 5.42
CA TYR A 55 13.00 -5.65 5.70
C TYR A 55 13.55 -5.39 7.12
N TYR A 56 13.10 -6.15 8.12
CA TYR A 56 13.63 -6.03 9.48
C TYR A 56 15.12 -6.42 9.55
N ILE A 57 15.54 -7.47 8.84
CA ILE A 57 16.96 -7.83 8.73
C ILE A 57 17.76 -6.68 8.10
N ARG A 58 17.27 -6.09 7.00
CA ARG A 58 17.92 -4.92 6.36
C ARG A 58 17.98 -3.70 7.28
N ALA A 59 16.97 -3.52 8.13
CA ALA A 59 16.95 -2.47 9.14
C ALA A 59 17.91 -2.70 10.29
N GLY A 60 18.49 -3.91 10.42
CA GLY A 60 19.51 -4.24 11.39
C GLY A 60 19.02 -5.00 12.62
N PHE A 61 17.78 -5.49 12.62
CA PHE A 61 17.31 -6.38 13.68
C PHE A 61 17.99 -7.75 13.62
N ASP A 62 18.33 -8.27 14.79
CA ASP A 62 18.89 -9.61 14.98
C ASP A 62 17.82 -10.52 15.62
N PHE A 63 17.29 -11.45 14.84
CA PHE A 63 16.24 -12.37 15.30
C PHE A 63 16.71 -13.44 16.29
N ALA A 64 18.02 -13.64 16.43
CA ALA A 64 18.56 -14.44 17.52
C ALA A 64 18.48 -13.70 18.88
N ARG A 65 18.49 -12.36 18.85
CA ARG A 65 18.36 -11.51 20.03
C ARG A 65 16.89 -11.15 20.31
N HIS A 66 16.14 -10.83 19.28
CA HIS A 66 14.71 -10.47 19.38
C HIS A 66 13.93 -11.21 18.28
N PRO A 67 13.12 -12.21 18.62
CA PRO A 67 12.36 -12.99 17.62
C PRO A 67 11.46 -12.10 16.75
N TYR A 68 11.41 -12.40 15.45
CA TYR A 68 10.60 -11.63 14.49
C TYR A 68 9.15 -11.45 14.93
N ALA A 69 8.52 -12.51 15.44
CA ALA A 69 7.11 -12.46 15.86
C ALA A 69 6.86 -11.42 16.98
N GLU A 70 7.79 -11.32 17.95
CA GLU A 70 7.69 -10.34 19.04
C GLU A 70 7.88 -8.91 18.52
N LEU A 71 8.86 -8.70 17.63
CA LEU A 71 9.08 -7.40 17.01
C LEU A 71 7.88 -6.97 16.14
N ALA A 72 7.30 -7.90 15.39
CA ALA A 72 6.14 -7.61 14.54
C ALA A 72 4.89 -7.27 15.38
N GLU A 73 4.67 -7.97 16.49
CA GLU A 73 3.56 -7.68 17.41
C GLU A 73 3.71 -6.29 18.04
N GLN A 74 4.88 -5.97 18.58
CA GLN A 74 5.16 -4.67 19.20
C GLN A 74 5.07 -3.51 18.18
N PHE A 75 5.57 -3.74 16.96
CA PHE A 75 5.40 -2.77 15.87
C PHE A 75 3.92 -2.49 15.62
N MET A 76 3.11 -3.54 15.49
CA MET A 76 1.68 -3.39 15.21
C MET A 76 0.92 -2.74 16.36
N GLU A 77 1.27 -3.03 17.61
CA GLU A 77 0.71 -2.33 18.78
C GLU A 77 1.01 -0.83 18.72
N HIS A 78 2.27 -0.47 18.52
CA HIS A 78 2.69 0.93 18.46
C HIS A 78 2.09 1.66 17.26
N TYR A 79 2.08 1.01 16.08
CA TYR A 79 1.48 1.54 14.87
C TYR A 79 -0.02 1.77 15.03
N ASN A 80 -0.76 0.78 15.53
CA ASN A 80 -2.22 0.90 15.71
C ASN A 80 -2.61 1.97 16.74
N ALA A 81 -1.74 2.26 17.72
CA ALA A 81 -2.00 3.30 18.72
C ALA A 81 -1.99 4.72 18.13
N GLY A 82 -1.38 4.94 16.96
CA GLY A 82 -1.23 6.28 16.38
C GLY A 82 -1.65 6.44 14.92
N VAL A 83 -1.89 5.35 14.19
CA VAL A 83 -2.20 5.40 12.74
C VAL A 83 -3.45 6.21 12.41
N ASP A 84 -4.38 6.37 13.33
CA ASP A 84 -5.59 7.17 13.13
C ASP A 84 -5.32 8.66 12.92
N THR A 85 -4.12 9.14 13.32
CA THR A 85 -3.68 10.51 13.08
C THR A 85 -3.21 10.75 11.64
N CYS A 86 -2.92 9.69 10.88
CA CYS A 86 -2.43 9.79 9.51
C CYS A 86 -3.58 10.21 8.56
N PRO A 87 -3.42 11.29 7.77
CA PRO A 87 -4.45 11.77 6.85
C PRO A 87 -4.50 10.93 5.58
N PRO A 88 -5.49 11.14 4.69
CA PRO A 88 -5.38 10.74 3.29
C PRO A 88 -4.17 11.39 2.63
N SER A 89 -3.54 10.67 1.69
CA SER A 89 -2.45 11.22 0.88
C SER A 89 -2.90 12.47 0.11
N ALA A 90 -1.95 13.35 -0.21
CA ALA A 90 -2.23 14.55 -0.99
C ALA A 90 -3.01 14.20 -2.28
N HIS A 91 -4.07 14.95 -2.55
CA HIS A 91 -4.99 14.80 -3.68
C HIS A 91 -5.68 13.42 -3.80
N ALA A 92 -5.60 12.54 -2.80
CA ALA A 92 -6.24 11.23 -2.85
C ALA A 92 -7.77 11.35 -2.99
N VAL A 93 -8.40 12.20 -2.18
CA VAL A 93 -9.86 12.36 -2.17
C VAL A 93 -10.38 12.93 -3.49
N GLU A 94 -9.72 13.95 -4.01
CA GLU A 94 -10.03 14.60 -5.28
C GLU A 94 -9.88 13.62 -6.45
N THR A 95 -8.81 12.83 -6.43
CA THR A 95 -8.53 11.82 -7.46
C THR A 95 -9.56 10.70 -7.44
N LEU A 96 -9.92 10.18 -6.26
CA LEU A 96 -10.98 9.18 -6.11
C LEU A 96 -12.32 9.69 -6.65
N ALA A 97 -12.68 10.95 -6.32
CA ALA A 97 -13.90 11.58 -6.79
C ALA A 97 -13.89 11.80 -8.31
N GLU A 98 -12.78 12.25 -8.88
CA GLU A 98 -12.61 12.44 -10.32
C GLU A 98 -12.76 11.12 -11.08
N LEU A 99 -12.09 10.06 -10.63
CA LEU A 99 -12.15 8.75 -11.26
C LEU A 99 -13.55 8.13 -11.17
N SER A 100 -14.25 8.31 -10.06
CA SER A 100 -15.65 7.89 -9.93
C SER A 100 -16.55 8.62 -10.94
N ARG A 101 -16.37 9.96 -11.11
CA ARG A 101 -17.12 10.74 -12.12
C ARG A 101 -16.82 10.30 -13.56
N ARG A 102 -15.59 9.84 -13.83
CA ARG A 102 -15.20 9.25 -15.13
C ARG A 102 -15.69 7.82 -15.33
N GLY A 103 -16.38 7.23 -14.36
CA GLY A 103 -16.96 5.89 -14.46
C GLY A 103 -16.00 4.75 -14.14
N TRP A 104 -14.86 5.01 -13.47
CA TRP A 104 -13.99 3.99 -12.93
C TRP A 104 -14.59 3.38 -11.66
N ARG A 105 -14.61 2.06 -11.59
CA ARG A 105 -14.85 1.36 -10.32
C ARG A 105 -13.55 1.29 -9.55
N GLN A 106 -13.64 1.35 -8.22
CA GLN A 106 -12.47 1.41 -7.37
C GLN A 106 -12.61 0.44 -6.20
N SER A 107 -11.54 -0.25 -5.85
CA SER A 107 -11.42 -1.10 -4.67
C SER A 107 -10.07 -0.89 -4.01
N VAL A 108 -10.00 -1.08 -2.70
CA VAL A 108 -8.72 -1.19 -2.01
C VAL A 108 -8.26 -2.65 -2.05
N LEU A 109 -6.99 -2.87 -2.33
CA LEU A 109 -6.32 -4.18 -2.28
C LEU A 109 -5.04 -4.03 -1.44
N SER A 110 -5.13 -4.32 -0.14
CA SER A 110 -4.09 -4.07 0.85
C SER A 110 -3.56 -5.35 1.49
N ALA A 111 -2.30 -5.32 1.93
CA ALA A 111 -1.71 -6.33 2.80
C ALA A 111 -2.14 -6.18 4.28
N SER A 112 -2.86 -5.12 4.62
CA SER A 112 -3.39 -4.90 5.96
C SER A 112 -4.50 -5.90 6.31
N ARG A 113 -4.63 -6.22 7.58
CA ARG A 113 -5.74 -7.01 8.09
C ARG A 113 -7.07 -6.30 7.78
N ARG A 114 -8.04 -7.06 7.29
CA ARG A 114 -9.28 -6.51 6.70
C ARG A 114 -10.10 -5.66 7.67
N ASP A 115 -10.18 -6.05 8.93
CA ASP A 115 -10.90 -5.28 9.95
C ASP A 115 -10.28 -3.91 10.19
N TYR A 116 -8.95 -3.83 10.36
CA TYR A 116 -8.23 -2.56 10.47
C TYR A 116 -8.39 -1.69 9.22
N LEU A 117 -8.31 -2.31 8.02
CA LEU A 117 -8.54 -1.58 6.78
C LEU A 117 -9.93 -0.92 6.75
N ILE A 118 -10.97 -1.67 7.15
CA ILE A 118 -12.35 -1.14 7.18
C ILE A 118 -12.46 0.03 8.14
N GLU A 119 -11.91 -0.08 9.35
CA GLU A 119 -11.91 0.98 10.35
C GLU A 119 -11.16 2.22 9.86
N GLN A 120 -9.97 2.06 9.31
CA GLN A 120 -9.14 3.15 8.81
C GLN A 120 -9.77 3.88 7.63
N VAL A 121 -10.39 3.16 6.68
CA VAL A 121 -11.11 3.75 5.54
C VAL A 121 -12.34 4.52 6.03
N ALA A 122 -13.09 3.97 6.99
CA ALA A 122 -14.27 4.61 7.57
C ALA A 122 -13.92 5.87 8.36
N ALA A 123 -12.86 5.82 9.18
CA ALA A 123 -12.39 6.98 9.95
C ALA A 123 -12.02 8.18 9.06
N ARG A 124 -11.63 7.93 7.81
CA ARG A 124 -11.29 8.96 6.81
C ARG A 124 -12.43 9.33 5.87
N GLY A 125 -13.63 8.73 6.06
CA GLY A 125 -14.82 9.01 5.26
C GLY A 125 -14.74 8.56 3.80
N LEU A 126 -13.84 7.59 3.47
CA LEU A 126 -13.54 7.19 2.10
C LEU A 126 -14.33 5.97 1.62
N GLN A 127 -15.11 5.32 2.47
CA GLN A 127 -15.83 4.07 2.15
C GLN A 127 -16.75 4.18 0.92
N GLY A 128 -17.31 5.37 0.68
CA GLY A 128 -18.23 5.62 -0.44
C GLY A 128 -17.59 5.55 -1.83
N PHE A 129 -16.27 5.56 -1.92
CA PHE A 129 -15.54 5.47 -3.19
C PHE A 129 -15.30 4.04 -3.64
N PHE A 130 -15.36 3.06 -2.74
CA PHE A 130 -14.92 1.70 -3.02
C PHE A 130 -16.08 0.72 -3.12
N VAL A 131 -16.03 -0.14 -4.14
CA VAL A 131 -16.98 -1.24 -4.29
C VAL A 131 -16.64 -2.38 -3.33
N GLU A 132 -15.36 -2.52 -2.95
CA GLU A 132 -14.93 -3.51 -1.97
C GLU A 132 -13.58 -3.12 -1.33
N LEU A 133 -13.38 -3.56 -0.07
CA LEU A 133 -12.14 -3.43 0.67
C LEU A 133 -11.53 -4.83 0.84
N LEU A 134 -10.49 -5.10 0.06
CA LEU A 134 -9.79 -6.38 0.01
C LEU A 134 -8.54 -6.30 0.90
N GLY A 135 -8.70 -6.63 2.17
CA GLY A 135 -7.63 -6.84 3.13
C GLY A 135 -7.35 -8.32 3.36
N LEU A 136 -6.32 -8.65 4.12
CA LEU A 136 -6.03 -10.03 4.50
C LEU A 136 -7.00 -10.50 5.61
N ALA A 137 -7.42 -11.77 5.54
CA ALA A 137 -8.31 -12.36 6.55
C ALA A 137 -7.56 -12.60 7.87
N ASP A 138 -6.27 -12.97 7.77
CA ASP A 138 -5.33 -13.17 8.86
C ASP A 138 -3.89 -12.93 8.37
N ILE A 139 -2.93 -12.91 9.30
CA ILE A 139 -1.50 -12.73 8.99
C ILE A 139 -0.86 -13.97 8.34
N TYR A 140 -1.57 -15.10 8.23
CA TYR A 140 -1.05 -16.39 7.78
C TYR A 140 -1.68 -16.91 6.49
N GLY A 141 -2.81 -16.38 6.04
CA GLY A 141 -3.67 -17.14 5.16
C GLY A 141 -3.71 -16.74 3.69
N VAL A 142 -4.00 -15.50 3.37
CA VAL A 142 -4.30 -15.13 1.98
C VAL A 142 -3.43 -13.95 1.57
N SER A 143 -2.58 -14.15 0.55
CA SER A 143 -1.77 -13.06 0.02
C SER A 143 -2.64 -12.03 -0.73
N LYS A 144 -2.16 -10.79 -0.85
CA LYS A 144 -2.74 -9.71 -1.67
C LYS A 144 -3.08 -10.21 -3.09
N VAL A 145 -2.20 -11.02 -3.69
CA VAL A 145 -2.42 -11.66 -5.00
C VAL A 145 -3.63 -12.60 -4.99
N GLN A 146 -3.78 -13.43 -3.95
CA GLN A 146 -4.90 -14.38 -3.88
C GLN A 146 -6.24 -13.65 -3.68
N ALA A 147 -6.26 -12.58 -2.87
CA ALA A 147 -7.45 -11.74 -2.69
C ALA A 147 -7.87 -11.10 -4.02
N GLY A 148 -6.92 -10.51 -4.75
CA GLY A 148 -7.15 -9.93 -6.08
C GLY A 148 -7.64 -10.96 -7.11
N ARG A 149 -7.03 -12.15 -7.16
CA ARG A 149 -7.45 -13.24 -8.06
C ARG A 149 -8.88 -13.71 -7.80
N ARG A 150 -9.27 -13.91 -6.53
CA ARG A 150 -10.65 -14.28 -6.16
C ARG A 150 -11.62 -13.23 -6.65
N TRP A 151 -11.32 -11.97 -6.39
CA TRP A 151 -12.18 -10.88 -6.78
C TRP A 151 -12.36 -10.82 -8.30
N LEU A 152 -11.26 -10.88 -9.07
CA LEU A 152 -11.30 -10.89 -10.54
C LEU A 152 -12.14 -12.06 -11.07
N ALA A 153 -11.95 -13.26 -10.52
CA ALA A 153 -12.74 -14.43 -10.93
C ALA A 153 -14.25 -14.28 -10.68
N GLN A 154 -14.63 -13.59 -9.61
CA GLN A 154 -16.04 -13.36 -9.24
C GLN A 154 -16.67 -12.19 -9.99
N SER A 155 -15.88 -11.15 -10.27
CA SER A 155 -16.37 -9.91 -10.88
C SER A 155 -16.65 -10.04 -12.38
N GLY A 156 -16.00 -10.99 -13.06
CA GLY A 156 -16.04 -11.12 -14.52
C GLY A 156 -15.31 -10.01 -15.28
N ILE A 157 -14.59 -9.12 -14.59
CA ILE A 157 -13.82 -8.05 -15.21
C ILE A 157 -12.50 -8.62 -15.73
N SER A 158 -12.14 -8.27 -16.98
CA SER A 158 -10.86 -8.65 -17.54
C SER A 158 -9.70 -7.98 -16.77
N PRO A 159 -8.66 -8.72 -16.34
CA PRO A 159 -7.47 -8.12 -15.74
C PRO A 159 -6.84 -6.99 -16.56
N ALA A 160 -6.86 -7.10 -17.90
CA ALA A 160 -6.35 -6.08 -18.80
C ALA A 160 -7.11 -4.72 -18.74
N ALA A 161 -8.35 -4.73 -18.22
CA ALA A 161 -9.13 -3.54 -17.94
C ALA A 161 -8.94 -3.02 -16.50
N CYS A 162 -8.01 -3.61 -15.75
CA CYS A 162 -7.72 -3.23 -14.38
C CYS A 162 -6.36 -2.55 -14.26
N VAL A 163 -6.24 -1.66 -13.28
CA VAL A 163 -5.00 -0.96 -12.94
C VAL A 163 -4.74 -1.14 -11.45
N MET A 164 -3.55 -1.59 -11.07
CA MET A 164 -3.04 -1.54 -9.71
C MET A 164 -2.30 -0.23 -9.49
N VAL A 165 -2.64 0.49 -8.44
CA VAL A 165 -1.96 1.72 -8.00
C VAL A 165 -1.40 1.48 -6.62
N GLY A 166 -0.08 1.65 -6.45
CA GLY A 166 0.62 1.43 -5.19
C GLY A 166 1.89 2.26 -5.10
N ASP A 167 2.68 2.05 -4.06
CA ASP A 167 3.90 2.82 -3.76
C ASP A 167 5.14 1.94 -3.56
N THR A 168 5.01 0.63 -3.80
CA THR A 168 6.10 -0.33 -3.61
C THR A 168 6.33 -1.24 -4.82
N GLN A 169 7.53 -1.84 -4.89
CA GLN A 169 7.84 -2.90 -5.86
C GLN A 169 6.89 -4.11 -5.72
N HIS A 170 6.41 -4.36 -4.49
CA HIS A 170 5.42 -5.43 -4.25
C HIS A 170 4.09 -5.18 -4.98
N ASP A 171 3.67 -3.93 -5.16
CA ASP A 171 2.47 -3.60 -5.93
C ASP A 171 2.65 -3.92 -7.42
N ALA A 172 3.85 -3.68 -7.96
CA ALA A 172 4.18 -4.10 -9.32
C ALA A 172 4.18 -5.63 -9.46
N GLU A 173 4.69 -6.38 -8.47
CA GLU A 173 4.62 -7.85 -8.44
C GLU A 173 3.17 -8.34 -8.39
N VAL A 174 2.34 -7.71 -7.57
CA VAL A 174 0.90 -8.00 -7.49
C VAL A 174 0.22 -7.72 -8.82
N ALA A 175 0.48 -6.57 -9.45
CA ALA A 175 -0.06 -6.23 -10.76
C ALA A 175 0.31 -7.27 -11.82
N ALA A 176 1.59 -7.65 -11.90
CA ALA A 176 2.08 -8.68 -12.81
C ALA A 176 1.41 -10.04 -12.56
N ALA A 177 1.29 -10.46 -11.29
CA ALA A 177 0.66 -11.72 -10.91
C ALA A 177 -0.85 -11.76 -11.19
N LEU A 178 -1.52 -10.60 -11.20
CA LEU A 178 -2.94 -10.45 -11.55
C LEU A 178 -3.16 -10.24 -13.06
N GLY A 179 -2.14 -9.87 -13.81
CA GLY A 179 -2.25 -9.49 -15.22
C GLY A 179 -2.88 -8.12 -15.44
N THR A 180 -2.76 -7.22 -14.46
CA THR A 180 -3.27 -5.84 -14.53
C THR A 180 -2.18 -4.87 -14.98
N LYS A 181 -2.56 -3.68 -15.42
CA LYS A 181 -1.63 -2.55 -15.55
C LYS A 181 -1.16 -2.10 -14.16
N CYS A 182 -0.02 -1.42 -14.10
CA CYS A 182 0.55 -0.90 -12.86
C CYS A 182 0.90 0.58 -12.98
N VAL A 183 0.60 1.34 -11.93
CA VAL A 183 1.08 2.71 -11.73
C VAL A 183 1.64 2.79 -10.31
N LEU A 184 2.85 3.34 -10.15
CA LEU A 184 3.47 3.50 -8.84
C LEU A 184 3.57 4.99 -8.45
N TYR A 185 3.34 5.27 -7.17
CA TYR A 185 3.32 6.60 -6.57
C TYR A 185 4.56 6.82 -5.69
N THR A 186 5.27 7.93 -5.91
CA THR A 186 6.54 8.22 -5.22
C THR A 186 6.38 8.82 -3.82
N GLY A 187 5.16 9.23 -3.45
CA GLY A 187 4.90 9.77 -2.11
C GLY A 187 4.98 8.74 -0.99
N GLY A 188 5.04 7.44 -1.32
CA GLY A 188 4.96 6.34 -0.40
C GLY A 188 6.29 5.88 0.22
N HIS A 189 6.31 4.58 0.57
CA HIS A 189 7.38 3.93 1.36
C HIS A 189 8.65 3.62 0.58
N GLN A 190 8.65 3.68 -0.76
CA GLN A 190 9.86 3.39 -1.54
C GLN A 190 10.29 4.58 -2.39
N SER A 191 11.61 4.66 -2.63
CA SER A 191 12.18 5.74 -3.42
C SER A 191 11.80 5.62 -4.91
N ARG A 192 11.73 6.77 -5.60
CA ARG A 192 11.50 6.84 -7.05
C ARG A 192 12.40 5.86 -7.82
N LYS A 193 13.70 5.84 -7.50
CA LYS A 193 14.68 4.97 -8.17
C LYS A 193 14.27 3.50 -8.11
N ARG A 194 13.77 3.04 -6.98
CA ARG A 194 13.32 1.65 -6.79
C ARG A 194 12.05 1.37 -7.61
N LEU A 195 11.13 2.32 -7.65
CA LEU A 195 9.87 2.18 -8.39
C LEU A 195 10.10 2.16 -9.91
N GLU A 196 10.93 3.07 -10.43
CA GLU A 196 11.27 3.14 -11.85
C GLU A 196 12.04 1.90 -12.35
N ALA A 197 12.70 1.17 -11.44
CA ALA A 197 13.37 -0.09 -11.79
C ALA A 197 12.39 -1.22 -12.16
N VAL A 198 11.12 -1.14 -11.77
CA VAL A 198 10.13 -2.23 -11.93
C VAL A 198 8.86 -1.79 -12.66
N CYS A 199 8.59 -0.50 -12.78
CA CYS A 199 7.36 0.02 -13.41
C CYS A 199 7.68 1.24 -14.28
N PRO A 200 7.23 1.25 -15.57
CA PRO A 200 7.43 2.40 -16.45
C PRO A 200 6.51 3.59 -16.15
N HIS A 201 5.43 3.35 -15.38
CA HIS A 201 4.44 4.37 -15.06
C HIS A 201 4.57 4.76 -13.58
N VAL A 202 5.35 5.80 -13.32
CA VAL A 202 5.60 6.33 -11.99
C VAL A 202 5.11 7.78 -11.92
N ILE A 203 4.29 8.10 -10.93
CA ILE A 203 3.71 9.42 -10.71
C ILE A 203 4.19 10.01 -9.38
N ASP A 204 4.32 11.34 -9.31
CA ASP A 204 4.68 12.06 -8.09
C ASP A 204 3.47 12.57 -7.31
N ASP A 205 2.34 12.64 -7.99
CA ASP A 205 1.09 13.16 -7.45
C ASP A 205 -0.06 12.31 -7.94
N LEU A 206 -0.94 11.90 -7.03
CA LEU A 206 -2.13 11.11 -7.37
C LEU A 206 -3.04 11.84 -8.37
N ALA A 207 -3.04 13.19 -8.38
CA ALA A 207 -3.77 14.00 -9.35
C ALA A 207 -3.33 13.78 -10.81
N GLN A 208 -2.17 13.17 -11.05
CA GLN A 208 -1.70 12.82 -12.40
C GLN A 208 -2.40 11.57 -12.97
N LEU A 209 -2.93 10.72 -12.08
CA LEU A 209 -3.49 9.42 -12.47
C LEU A 209 -4.65 9.50 -13.47
N PRO A 210 -5.66 10.41 -13.33
CA PRO A 210 -6.77 10.49 -14.27
C PRO A 210 -6.36 10.77 -15.72
N GLN A 211 -5.31 11.55 -15.92
CA GLN A 211 -4.77 11.83 -17.26
C GLN A 211 -3.92 10.65 -17.77
N LEU A 212 -3.10 10.06 -16.93
CA LEU A 212 -2.27 8.91 -17.30
C LEU A 212 -3.14 7.72 -17.78
N LEU A 213 -4.28 7.49 -17.14
CA LEU A 213 -5.19 6.41 -17.52
C LEU A 213 -5.80 6.54 -18.92
N GLU A 214 -5.79 7.74 -19.51
CA GLU A 214 -6.24 7.96 -20.91
C GLU A 214 -5.25 7.40 -21.94
N THR A 215 -3.99 7.18 -21.54
CA THR A 215 -2.90 6.73 -22.42
C THR A 215 -2.42 5.30 -22.09
N LEU A 216 -2.88 4.73 -20.98
CA LEU A 216 -2.64 3.36 -20.58
C LEU A 216 -3.58 2.39 -21.29
#